data_cbc8006ecba6d7ce37ae605d81ef84c1
#
_entry.id   cbc8006ecba6d7ce37ae605d81ef84c1
#
_cell.length_a   1.000
_cell.length_b   1.000
_cell.length_c   1.000
_cell.angle_alpha   90.00
_cell.angle_beta   90.00
_cell.angle_gamma   90.00
#
_symmetry.space_group_name_H-M   'P 1'
#
loop_
_entity.id
_entity.type
_entity.pdbx_description
1 polymer ?
#
loop_
_entity_poly.entity_id
_entity_poly.type
_entity_poly.pdbx_seq_one_letter_code
_entity_poly.pdbx_strand_id
1 'polypeptide(L)'
;MAGCFDNIQFNRPEWMELGEKRNAIASIVAGSLFFIGWWIIIDVAAHYPSNADFSHAFHVCGVMSTLSLFMINAVSNGQIRGDSYTTGCIGQRGARVWLFLGFALGFGSLIASCWILFGDYVTQGRLRDESFFDDPKLAHLVPVRREVQWPGIAIFLQNSFIFLGALVFKFGRTEDLWG
;
A
#
# COMPACT_ATOMS: atom_id res chain seq x y z
N MET A 1 -36.62 -26.51 38.94
CA MET A 1 -36.89 -25.18 38.36
C MET A 1 -36.11 -25.12 37.05
N ALA A 2 -36.76 -25.54 35.99
CA ALA A 2 -36.14 -25.52 34.64
C ALA A 2 -36.15 -24.10 34.11
N GLY A 3 -34.97 -23.65 33.66
CA GLY A 3 -34.75 -22.29 33.28
C GLY A 3 -35.49 -21.90 32.01
N CYS A 4 -36.13 -20.74 32.06
CA CYS A 4 -36.95 -20.11 31.02
C CYS A 4 -36.13 -19.52 29.86
N PHE A 5 -34.87 -19.92 29.74
CA PHE A 5 -33.93 -19.33 28.76
C PHE A 5 -33.50 -20.27 27.61
N ASP A 6 -33.98 -21.54 27.62
CA ASP A 6 -33.55 -22.53 26.61
C ASP A 6 -34.23 -22.39 25.23
N ASN A 7 -35.09 -21.41 25.03
CA ASN A 7 -35.82 -21.27 23.76
C ASN A 7 -35.67 -19.91 23.09
N ILE A 8 -34.58 -19.18 23.36
CA ILE A 8 -34.25 -18.01 22.58
C ILE A 8 -33.40 -18.52 21.42
N GLN A 9 -34.05 -18.95 20.34
CA GLN A 9 -33.44 -19.03 19.03
C GLN A 9 -33.06 -17.60 18.64
N PHE A 10 -31.82 -17.22 18.90
CA PHE A 10 -31.22 -16.03 18.31
C PHE A 10 -31.18 -16.27 16.79
N ASN A 11 -32.22 -15.78 16.12
CA ASN A 11 -32.23 -15.68 14.69
C ASN A 11 -31.04 -14.78 14.34
N ARG A 12 -29.97 -15.39 13.79
CA ARG A 12 -28.76 -14.66 13.45
C ARG A 12 -29.16 -13.53 12.50
N PRO A 13 -28.99 -12.25 12.87
CA PRO A 13 -29.42 -11.17 12.00
C PRO A 13 -28.57 -11.24 10.70
N GLU A 14 -29.19 -10.89 9.57
CA GLU A 14 -28.60 -10.97 8.22
C GLU A 14 -27.24 -10.24 8.09
N TRP A 15 -26.95 -9.30 8.98
CA TRP A 15 -25.64 -8.65 9.05
C TRP A 15 -24.50 -9.55 9.54
N MET A 16 -24.80 -10.67 10.18
CA MET A 16 -23.82 -11.69 10.59
C MET A 16 -23.40 -12.57 9.41
N GLU A 17 -24.28 -12.82 8.44
CA GLU A 17 -23.93 -13.42 7.14
C GLU A 17 -23.08 -12.46 6.29
N LEU A 18 -23.19 -11.16 6.51
CA LEU A 18 -22.31 -10.15 5.97
C LEU A 18 -20.85 -10.31 6.43
N GLY A 19 -20.58 -11.00 7.56
CA GLY A 19 -19.22 -11.24 8.06
C GLY A 19 -18.37 -12.08 7.11
N GLU A 20 -18.93 -13.19 6.60
CA GLU A 20 -18.21 -14.03 5.61
C GLU A 20 -18.04 -13.31 4.27
N LYS A 21 -19.10 -12.65 3.81
CA LYS A 21 -19.05 -11.83 2.58
C LYS A 21 -18.07 -10.66 2.74
N ARG A 22 -17.99 -10.05 3.92
CA ARG A 22 -17.05 -8.97 4.24
C ARG A 22 -15.60 -9.41 4.11
N ASN A 23 -15.23 -10.59 4.57
CA ASN A 23 -13.87 -11.12 4.43
C ASN A 23 -13.51 -11.39 2.99
N ALA A 24 -14.42 -11.94 2.20
CA ALA A 24 -14.23 -12.14 0.76
C ALA A 24 -14.08 -10.81 0.02
N ILE A 25 -14.96 -9.84 0.29
CA ILE A 25 -14.90 -8.51 -0.33
C ILE A 25 -13.60 -7.79 0.03
N ALA A 26 -13.20 -7.80 1.31
CA ALA A 26 -11.95 -7.18 1.75
C ALA A 26 -10.73 -7.80 1.05
N SER A 27 -10.72 -9.12 0.87
CA SER A 27 -9.63 -9.83 0.17
C SER A 27 -9.60 -9.48 -1.32
N ILE A 28 -10.76 -9.43 -1.99
CA ILE A 28 -10.86 -9.07 -3.41
C ILE A 28 -10.42 -7.62 -3.63
N VAL A 29 -10.92 -6.68 -2.81
CA VAL A 29 -10.57 -5.26 -2.92
C VAL A 29 -9.07 -5.04 -2.67
N ALA A 30 -8.52 -5.65 -1.61
CA ALA A 30 -7.10 -5.53 -1.29
C ALA A 30 -6.22 -6.12 -2.41
N GLY A 31 -6.57 -7.29 -2.93
CA GLY A 31 -5.88 -7.91 -4.06
C GLY A 31 -5.96 -7.07 -5.33
N SER A 32 -7.12 -6.52 -5.63
CA SER A 32 -7.31 -5.64 -6.79
C SER A 32 -6.44 -4.38 -6.68
N LEU A 33 -6.42 -3.71 -5.51
CA LEU A 33 -5.57 -2.54 -5.27
C LEU A 33 -4.08 -2.88 -5.45
N PHE A 34 -3.64 -4.02 -4.91
CA PHE A 34 -2.26 -4.47 -5.06
C PHE A 34 -1.88 -4.66 -6.53
N PHE A 35 -2.69 -5.39 -7.30
CA PHE A 35 -2.39 -5.66 -8.70
C PHE A 35 -2.50 -4.41 -9.57
N ILE A 36 -3.46 -3.51 -9.32
CA ILE A 36 -3.57 -2.23 -10.02
C ILE A 36 -2.31 -1.39 -9.78
N GLY A 37 -1.83 -1.32 -8.53
CA GLY A 37 -0.60 -0.60 -8.21
C GLY A 37 0.61 -1.12 -8.98
N TRP A 38 0.81 -2.43 -9.02
CA TRP A 38 1.90 -3.04 -9.80
C TRP A 38 1.70 -2.90 -11.30
N TRP A 39 0.46 -2.98 -11.81
CA TRP A 39 0.17 -2.83 -13.22
C TRP A 39 0.55 -1.43 -13.73
N ILE A 40 0.19 -0.39 -12.98
CA ILE A 40 0.51 1.00 -13.34
C ILE A 40 2.02 1.19 -13.51
N ILE A 41 2.84 0.67 -12.60
CA ILE A 41 4.29 0.87 -12.68
C ILE A 41 4.94 0.02 -13.77
N ILE A 42 4.40 -1.16 -14.05
CA ILE A 42 4.85 -2.02 -15.16
C ILE A 42 4.58 -1.33 -16.49
N ASP A 43 3.40 -0.74 -16.67
CA ASP A 43 3.04 0.04 -17.85
C ASP A 43 3.99 1.22 -18.06
N VAL A 44 4.28 1.95 -16.99
CA VAL A 44 5.25 3.06 -17.04
C VAL A 44 6.65 2.56 -17.40
N ALA A 45 7.12 1.48 -16.80
CA ALA A 45 8.43 0.91 -17.10
C ALA A 45 8.54 0.45 -18.56
N ALA A 46 7.46 -0.07 -19.14
CA ALA A 46 7.40 -0.45 -20.55
C ALA A 46 7.37 0.75 -21.49
N HIS A 47 6.70 1.84 -21.09
CA HIS A 47 6.59 3.07 -21.91
C HIS A 47 7.84 3.95 -21.85
N TYR A 48 8.57 3.91 -20.73
CA TYR A 48 9.78 4.70 -20.47
C TYR A 48 10.98 3.80 -20.17
N PRO A 49 11.53 3.07 -21.17
CA PRO A 49 12.62 2.13 -20.96
C PRO A 49 13.97 2.81 -20.68
N SER A 50 14.06 4.12 -20.93
CA SER A 50 15.29 4.88 -20.69
C SER A 50 15.45 5.23 -19.22
N ASN A 51 16.60 4.91 -18.63
CA ASN A 51 16.95 5.31 -17.26
C ASN A 51 16.99 6.84 -17.07
N ALA A 52 17.07 7.60 -18.17
CA ALA A 52 17.02 9.06 -18.14
C ALA A 52 15.60 9.59 -17.88
N ASP A 53 14.57 8.88 -18.35
CA ASP A 53 13.17 9.26 -18.20
C ASP A 53 12.53 8.64 -16.96
N PHE A 54 12.89 7.40 -16.66
CA PHE A 54 12.43 6.67 -15.50
C PHE A 54 13.57 5.87 -14.87
N SER A 55 13.98 6.25 -13.66
CA SER A 55 15.01 5.49 -12.94
C SER A 55 14.44 4.19 -12.37
N HIS A 56 14.98 3.06 -12.81
CA HIS A 56 14.57 1.74 -12.28
C HIS A 56 14.83 1.57 -10.77
N ALA A 57 15.70 2.42 -10.17
CA ALA A 57 15.90 2.44 -8.72
C ALA A 57 14.61 2.79 -7.94
N PHE A 58 13.67 3.50 -8.57
CA PHE A 58 12.40 3.88 -7.93
C PHE A 58 11.45 2.70 -7.67
N HIS A 59 11.66 1.57 -8.34
CA HIS A 59 10.94 0.33 -8.02
C HIS A 59 11.16 -0.15 -6.58
N VAL A 60 12.26 0.25 -5.94
CA VAL A 60 12.55 -0.09 -4.54
C VAL A 60 11.44 0.38 -3.62
N CYS A 61 10.83 1.55 -3.86
CA CYS A 61 9.69 2.02 -3.07
C CYS A 61 8.50 1.05 -3.13
N GLY A 62 8.16 0.55 -4.33
CA GLY A 62 7.09 -0.43 -4.52
C GLY A 62 7.39 -1.78 -3.87
N VAL A 63 8.65 -2.22 -3.90
CA VAL A 63 9.10 -3.46 -3.21
C VAL A 63 8.97 -3.29 -1.70
N MET A 64 9.39 -2.16 -1.14
CA MET A 64 9.28 -1.86 0.29
C MET A 64 7.82 -1.75 0.74
N SER A 65 6.96 -1.13 -0.07
CA SER A 65 5.51 -1.11 0.15
C SER A 65 4.90 -2.53 0.16
N THR A 66 5.34 -3.38 -0.76
CA THR A 66 4.91 -4.79 -0.83
C THR A 66 5.36 -5.57 0.41
N LEU A 67 6.61 -5.38 0.84
CA LEU A 67 7.11 -5.98 2.08
C LEU A 67 6.30 -5.52 3.29
N SER A 68 5.99 -4.23 3.37
CA SER A 68 5.11 -3.67 4.40
C SER A 68 3.73 -4.36 4.42
N LEU A 69 3.11 -4.56 3.25
CA LEU A 69 1.83 -5.26 3.12
C LEU A 69 1.91 -6.66 3.74
N PHE A 70 2.95 -7.43 3.43
CA PHE A 70 3.14 -8.76 4.02
C PHE A 70 3.38 -8.69 5.52
N MET A 71 4.22 -7.76 6.00
CA MET A 71 4.51 -7.60 7.42
C MET A 71 3.25 -7.25 8.22
N ILE A 72 2.45 -6.29 7.76
CA ILE A 72 1.22 -5.85 8.43
C ILE A 72 0.22 -7.02 8.54
N ASN A 73 0.13 -7.84 7.49
CA ASN A 73 -0.86 -8.91 7.40
C ASN A 73 -0.37 -10.27 7.92
N ALA A 74 0.92 -10.41 8.24
CA ALA A 74 1.48 -11.62 8.82
C ALA A 74 1.07 -11.83 10.29
N VAL A 75 0.67 -10.77 10.99
CA VAL A 75 0.32 -10.82 12.42
C VAL A 75 -1.19 -10.78 12.59
N SER A 76 -1.76 -11.71 13.38
CA SER A 76 -3.19 -11.68 13.68
C SER A 76 -3.54 -10.67 14.78
N ASN A 77 -4.81 -10.22 14.81
CA ASN A 77 -5.28 -9.29 15.84
C ASN A 77 -5.29 -9.98 17.23
N GLY A 78 -5.56 -11.28 17.28
CA GLY A 78 -5.49 -12.07 18.51
C GLY A 78 -4.07 -12.09 19.11
N GLN A 79 -3.03 -12.24 18.30
CA GLN A 79 -1.63 -12.15 18.75
C GLN A 79 -1.30 -10.79 19.36
N ILE A 80 -1.85 -9.71 18.79
CA ILE A 80 -1.62 -8.34 19.27
C ILE A 80 -2.33 -8.10 20.61
N ARG A 81 -3.55 -8.66 20.76
CA ARG A 81 -4.32 -8.57 22.01
C ARG A 81 -3.73 -9.44 23.11
N GLY A 82 -3.05 -10.53 22.76
CA GLY A 82 -2.45 -11.48 23.72
C GLY A 82 -3.42 -12.59 24.13
N ASP A 83 -4.35 -12.94 23.23
CA ASP A 83 -5.27 -14.05 23.46
C ASP A 83 -4.51 -15.36 23.53
N SER A 84 -4.75 -16.15 24.59
CA SER A 84 -3.95 -17.33 24.97
C SER A 84 -3.87 -18.42 23.89
N TYR A 85 -4.81 -18.43 22.97
CA TYR A 85 -4.91 -19.44 21.90
C TYR A 85 -4.04 -19.11 20.66
N THR A 86 -3.49 -17.89 20.58
CA THR A 86 -2.78 -17.42 19.41
C THR A 86 -1.32 -17.07 19.69
N THR A 87 -0.76 -17.57 20.80
CA THR A 87 0.64 -17.34 21.17
C THR A 87 1.57 -18.06 20.19
N GLY A 88 1.94 -17.37 19.11
CA GLY A 88 3.01 -17.81 18.21
C GLY A 88 4.41 -17.62 18.83
N CYS A 89 5.44 -18.07 18.13
CA CYS A 89 6.84 -18.02 18.58
C CYS A 89 7.35 -16.62 18.97
N ILE A 90 6.70 -15.55 18.50
CA ILE A 90 7.17 -14.15 18.68
C ILE A 90 6.58 -13.50 19.95
N GLY A 91 5.52 -14.08 20.53
CA GLY A 91 4.82 -13.51 21.69
C GLY A 91 4.14 -12.17 21.40
N GLN A 92 3.34 -11.67 22.35
CA GLN A 92 2.53 -10.46 22.20
C GLN A 92 3.37 -9.19 21.92
N ARG A 93 4.48 -9.04 22.64
CA ARG A 93 5.35 -7.86 22.47
C ARG A 93 6.02 -7.85 21.10
N GLY A 94 6.51 -8.99 20.65
CA GLY A 94 7.12 -9.14 19.34
C GLY A 94 6.11 -8.90 18.20
N ALA A 95 4.88 -9.36 18.33
CA ALA A 95 3.81 -9.11 17.36
C ALA A 95 3.50 -7.61 17.22
N ARG A 96 3.47 -6.87 18.32
CA ARG A 96 3.27 -5.40 18.31
C ARG A 96 4.43 -4.66 17.64
N VAL A 97 5.67 -5.03 17.96
CA VAL A 97 6.87 -4.44 17.33
C VAL A 97 6.90 -4.75 15.84
N TRP A 98 6.61 -5.98 15.46
CA TRP A 98 6.54 -6.40 14.05
C TRP A 98 5.52 -5.60 13.25
N LEU A 99 4.31 -5.44 13.80
CA LEU A 99 3.26 -4.63 13.20
C LEU A 99 3.68 -3.17 13.07
N PHE A 100 4.29 -2.60 14.11
CA PHE A 100 4.80 -1.22 14.08
C PHE A 100 5.84 -1.03 12.98
N LEU A 101 6.79 -1.95 12.85
CA LEU A 101 7.80 -1.91 11.78
C LEU A 101 7.16 -2.03 10.39
N GLY A 102 6.14 -2.88 10.24
CA GLY A 102 5.38 -2.98 9.00
C GLY A 102 4.71 -1.66 8.62
N PHE A 103 4.05 -0.98 9.55
CA PHE A 103 3.47 0.33 9.31
C PHE A 103 4.52 1.41 9.04
N ALA A 104 5.61 1.43 9.80
CA ALA A 104 6.70 2.38 9.59
C ALA A 104 7.31 2.24 8.19
N LEU A 105 7.48 1.01 7.71
CA LEU A 105 7.96 0.73 6.36
C LEU A 105 6.97 1.20 5.29
N GLY A 106 5.67 0.96 5.48
CA GLY A 106 4.62 1.39 4.55
C GLY A 106 4.51 2.91 4.44
N PHE A 107 4.48 3.61 5.56
CA PHE A 107 4.51 5.07 5.58
C PHE A 107 5.80 5.63 5.03
N GLY A 108 6.95 5.02 5.35
CA GLY A 108 8.25 5.41 4.83
C GLY A 108 8.31 5.33 3.31
N SER A 109 7.82 4.25 2.71
CA SER A 109 7.78 4.10 1.24
C SER A 109 6.78 5.08 0.60
N LEU A 110 5.66 5.39 1.25
CA LEU A 110 4.71 6.40 0.78
C LEU A 110 5.34 7.80 0.79
N ILE A 111 6.02 8.18 1.87
CA ILE A 111 6.74 9.46 1.97
C ILE A 111 7.85 9.53 0.92
N ALA A 112 8.62 8.46 0.74
CA ALA A 112 9.67 8.39 -0.28
C ALA A 112 9.10 8.57 -1.69
N SER A 113 7.96 7.96 -2.00
CA SER A 113 7.29 8.11 -3.28
C SER A 113 6.78 9.54 -3.51
N CYS A 114 6.27 10.21 -2.46
CA CYS A 114 5.95 11.65 -2.52
C CYS A 114 7.19 12.49 -2.79
N TRP A 115 8.30 12.19 -2.12
CA TRP A 115 9.55 12.91 -2.31
C TRP A 115 10.07 12.78 -3.75
N ILE A 116 10.03 11.58 -4.33
CA ILE A 116 10.40 11.33 -5.73
C ILE A 116 9.50 12.13 -6.65
N LEU A 117 8.17 12.09 -6.45
CA LEU A 117 7.22 12.83 -7.28
C LEU A 117 7.53 14.33 -7.28
N PHE A 118 7.67 14.95 -6.11
CA PHE A 118 7.86 16.38 -6.01
C PHE A 118 9.30 16.79 -6.29
N GLY A 119 10.29 16.06 -5.78
CA GLY A 119 11.71 16.38 -5.93
C GLY A 119 12.23 16.18 -7.35
N ASP A 120 11.97 15.01 -7.93
CA ASP A 120 12.58 14.66 -9.22
C ASP A 120 11.70 15.05 -10.42
N TYR A 121 10.38 14.99 -10.29
CA TYR A 121 9.48 15.19 -11.42
C TYR A 121 8.84 16.59 -11.45
N VAL A 122 8.41 17.12 -10.32
CA VAL A 122 7.72 18.43 -10.29
C VAL A 122 8.73 19.57 -10.21
N THR A 123 9.69 19.51 -9.29
CA THR A 123 10.64 20.63 -9.05
C THR A 123 11.64 20.74 -10.19
N GLN A 124 12.17 19.64 -10.69
CA GLN A 124 13.13 19.67 -11.80
C GLN A 124 12.48 20.13 -13.11
N GLY A 125 11.21 19.79 -13.37
CA GLY A 125 10.43 20.32 -14.47
C GLY A 125 10.35 21.85 -14.42
N ARG A 126 10.02 22.41 -13.26
CA ARG A 126 9.87 23.85 -13.06
C ARG A 126 11.20 24.62 -13.20
N LEU A 127 12.28 24.13 -12.60
CA LEU A 127 13.60 24.79 -12.69
C LEU A 127 14.15 24.82 -14.14
N ARG A 128 13.79 23.82 -14.92
CA ARG A 128 14.17 23.76 -16.33
C ARG A 128 13.39 24.73 -17.20
N ASP A 129 12.13 24.94 -16.89
CA ASP A 129 11.27 25.89 -17.60
C ASP A 129 11.75 27.33 -17.36
N GLU A 130 12.12 27.68 -16.13
CA GLU A 130 12.68 29.00 -15.79
C GLU A 130 14.04 29.25 -16.47
N SER A 131 14.93 28.25 -16.54
CA SER A 131 16.25 28.39 -17.19
C SER A 131 16.17 28.49 -18.72
N PHE A 132 15.10 28.01 -19.33
CA PHE A 132 14.85 28.04 -20.76
C PHE A 132 14.54 29.48 -21.28
N PHE A 133 13.96 30.33 -20.44
CA PHE A 133 13.60 31.69 -20.79
C PHE A 133 14.79 32.66 -20.77
N ASP A 134 15.90 32.29 -20.10
CA ASP A 134 17.04 33.22 -19.92
C ASP A 134 18.08 33.18 -21.05
N ASP A 135 18.20 32.11 -21.85
CA ASP A 135 19.17 32.07 -22.94
C ASP A 135 18.76 31.20 -24.15
N PRO A 136 18.24 31.80 -25.23
CA PRO A 136 17.75 31.08 -26.41
C PRO A 136 18.88 30.32 -27.19
N LYS A 137 20.17 30.59 -26.92
CA LYS A 137 21.29 29.91 -27.56
C LYS A 137 21.62 28.57 -26.90
N LEU A 138 21.22 28.36 -25.64
CA LEU A 138 21.39 27.09 -24.92
C LEU A 138 20.32 26.07 -25.25
N ALA A 139 19.17 26.51 -25.75
CA ALA A 139 18.03 25.68 -26.10
C ALA A 139 18.35 24.55 -27.11
N HIS A 140 19.32 24.77 -27.99
CA HIS A 140 19.75 23.78 -28.99
C HIS A 140 20.69 22.70 -28.45
N LEU A 141 21.29 22.89 -27.27
CA LEU A 141 22.32 22.00 -26.72
C LEU A 141 21.79 21.06 -25.64
N VAL A 142 20.62 21.35 -25.11
CA VAL A 142 19.99 20.50 -24.05
C VAL A 142 18.95 19.61 -24.71
N PRO A 143 19.10 18.29 -24.66
CA PRO A 143 18.05 17.40 -25.15
C PRO A 143 16.75 17.73 -24.42
N VAL A 144 15.71 18.09 -25.18
CA VAL A 144 14.37 18.37 -24.69
C VAL A 144 13.86 17.07 -24.03
N ARG A 145 14.12 16.92 -22.74
CA ARG A 145 13.45 15.90 -21.95
C ARG A 145 11.99 16.34 -21.85
N ARG A 146 11.09 15.59 -22.46
CA ARG A 146 9.66 15.83 -22.29
C ARG A 146 9.39 15.93 -20.79
N GLU A 147 8.65 16.95 -20.38
CA GLU A 147 8.14 17.07 -19.00
C GLU A 147 7.13 15.96 -18.73
N VAL A 148 7.62 14.79 -18.44
CA VAL A 148 6.78 13.65 -18.18
C VAL A 148 6.69 13.48 -16.66
N GLN A 149 5.69 14.10 -16.07
CA GLN A 149 5.38 13.94 -14.64
C GLN A 149 4.74 12.57 -14.33
N TRP A 150 4.24 11.90 -15.37
CA TRP A 150 3.51 10.64 -15.23
C TRP A 150 4.26 9.54 -14.48
N PRO A 151 5.57 9.28 -14.72
CA PRO A 151 6.29 8.26 -13.96
C PRO A 151 6.33 8.53 -12.44
N GLY A 152 6.49 9.79 -12.03
CA GLY A 152 6.44 10.18 -10.63
C GLY A 152 5.07 9.95 -10.00
N ILE A 153 4.01 10.33 -10.72
CA ILE A 153 2.61 10.09 -10.30
C ILE A 153 2.36 8.59 -10.17
N ALA A 154 2.84 7.78 -11.11
CA ALA A 154 2.67 6.33 -11.11
C ALA A 154 3.34 5.67 -9.91
N ILE A 155 4.57 6.09 -9.53
CA ILE A 155 5.25 5.61 -8.32
C ILE A 155 4.43 5.93 -7.07
N PHE A 156 3.90 7.15 -6.98
CA PHE A 156 3.07 7.55 -5.84
C PHE A 156 1.76 6.75 -5.78
N LEU A 157 1.07 6.57 -6.92
CA LEU A 157 -0.15 5.78 -7.00
C LEU A 157 0.09 4.31 -6.65
N GLN A 158 1.18 3.71 -7.16
CA GLN A 158 1.57 2.35 -6.81
C GLN A 158 1.67 2.18 -5.29
N ASN A 159 2.47 3.02 -4.63
CA ASN A 159 2.69 2.92 -3.19
C ASN A 159 1.41 3.18 -2.39
N SER A 160 0.59 4.14 -2.83
CA SER A 160 -0.72 4.45 -2.23
C SER A 160 -1.68 3.27 -2.34
N PHE A 161 -1.80 2.64 -3.50
CA PHE A 161 -2.70 1.51 -3.69
C PHE A 161 -2.25 0.27 -2.91
N ILE A 162 -0.94 -0.02 -2.87
CA ILE A 162 -0.41 -1.14 -2.09
C ILE A 162 -0.66 -0.91 -0.60
N PHE A 163 -0.41 0.31 -0.11
CA PHE A 163 -0.63 0.64 1.30
C PHE A 163 -2.12 0.60 1.67
N LEU A 164 -3.01 1.18 0.86
CA LEU A 164 -4.46 1.07 1.05
C LEU A 164 -4.93 -0.38 1.01
N GLY A 165 -4.39 -1.18 0.08
CA GLY A 165 -4.66 -2.61 0.03
C GLY A 165 -4.27 -3.33 1.32
N ALA A 166 -3.10 -3.00 1.89
CA ALA A 166 -2.65 -3.54 3.17
C ALA A 166 -3.61 -3.19 4.32
N LEU A 167 -4.10 -1.94 4.37
CA LEU A 167 -5.07 -1.49 5.37
C LEU A 167 -6.43 -2.18 5.21
N VAL A 168 -6.94 -2.24 3.97
CA VAL A 168 -8.21 -2.91 3.69
C VAL A 168 -8.15 -4.38 4.07
N PHE A 169 -7.06 -5.07 3.77
CA PHE A 169 -6.89 -6.46 4.13
C PHE A 169 -6.79 -6.65 5.65
N LYS A 170 -6.05 -5.78 6.34
CA LYS A 170 -5.84 -5.86 7.80
C LYS A 170 -7.10 -5.53 8.60
N PHE A 171 -7.79 -4.45 8.25
CA PHE A 171 -8.92 -3.94 9.01
C PHE A 171 -10.28 -4.35 8.44
N GLY A 172 -10.34 -4.72 7.18
CA GLY A 172 -11.56 -5.16 6.51
C GLY A 172 -11.98 -6.59 6.90
N ARG A 173 -11.04 -7.44 7.30
CA ARG A 173 -11.32 -8.82 7.70
C ARG A 173 -11.65 -8.91 9.19
N THR A 174 -12.65 -9.74 9.52
CA THR A 174 -12.90 -10.20 10.88
C THR A 174 -12.17 -11.52 11.09
N GLU A 175 -11.49 -11.66 12.23
CA GLU A 175 -10.76 -12.89 12.61
C GLU A 175 -11.65 -13.85 13.42
N ASP A 176 -12.93 -13.50 13.63
CA ASP A 176 -13.86 -14.22 14.51
C ASP A 176 -14.48 -15.50 13.91
N LEU A 177 -13.87 -16.06 12.86
CA LEU A 177 -14.39 -17.27 12.17
C LEU A 177 -14.10 -18.59 12.89
N TRP A 178 -13.45 -18.56 14.07
CA TRP A 178 -13.11 -19.76 14.86
C TRP A 178 -13.43 -19.59 16.36
N GLY A 179 -14.49 -18.90 16.67
CA GLY A 179 -15.06 -18.81 18.02
C GLY A 179 -16.26 -19.72 18.19
#